data_4c4071ac59cce34b8d21672fbccac2d4
#
_entry.id   4c4071ac59cce34b8d21672fbccac2d4
#
_cell.length_a   1.000
_cell.length_b   1.000
_cell.length_c   1.000
_cell.angle_alpha   90.00
_cell.angle_beta   90.00
_cell.angle_gamma   90.00
#
_symmetry.space_group_name_H-M   'P 1'
#
loop_
_entity.id
_entity.type
_entity.pdbx_description
1 polymer ?
#
loop_
_entity_poly.entity_id
_entity_poly.type
_entity_poly.pdbx_seq_one_letter_code
_entity_poly.pdbx_strand_id
1 'polypeptide(L)'
;FEIPIGWERLKGIDYGYASESSCIWGCVDPSDGTLIIYRELYRKGLTGEMLAQMITNMELEDPFSVQGVLDTAAWNRTGTR
;
A
#
# COMPACT_ATOMS: atom_id res chain seq x y z
N PHE A 1 12.20 10.96 3.16
CA PHE A 1 11.99 10.13 4.35
C PHE A 1 12.47 8.71 4.07
N GLU A 2 13.38 8.24 4.88
CA GLU A 2 13.90 6.89 4.77
C GLU A 2 13.26 6.00 5.81
N ILE A 3 12.76 4.85 5.37
CA ILE A 3 12.14 3.91 6.27
C ILE A 3 13.21 2.95 6.77
N PRO A 4 13.42 2.89 8.09
CA PRO A 4 14.43 1.98 8.64
C PRO A 4 14.11 0.53 8.30
N ILE A 5 15.14 -0.26 8.06
CA ILE A 5 15.00 -1.68 7.83
C ILE A 5 14.48 -2.31 9.11
N GLY A 6 13.50 -3.17 8.97
CA GLY A 6 12.90 -3.82 10.13
C GLY A 6 11.54 -3.26 10.52
N TRP A 7 11.18 -2.08 10.04
CA TRP A 7 9.82 -1.59 10.25
C TRP A 7 8.87 -2.42 9.41
N GLU A 8 7.72 -2.73 9.98
CA GLU A 8 6.70 -3.48 9.27
C GLU A 8 6.12 -2.64 8.14
N ARG A 9 5.97 -3.26 6.98
CA ARG A 9 5.41 -2.60 5.81
C ARG A 9 4.15 -3.32 5.38
N LEU A 10 3.12 -2.54 5.06
CA LEU A 10 1.80 -3.06 4.71
C LEU A 10 1.32 -2.36 3.46
N LYS A 11 0.40 -2.99 2.74
CA LYS A 11 -0.26 -2.32 1.62
C LYS A 11 -1.74 -2.67 1.65
N GLY A 12 -2.55 -1.70 1.23
CA GLY A 12 -3.98 -1.87 1.08
C GLY A 12 -4.35 -1.71 -0.37
N ILE A 13 -5.12 -2.65 -0.90
CA ILE A 13 -5.51 -2.64 -2.31
C ILE A 13 -7.02 -2.55 -2.39
N ASP A 14 -7.51 -1.63 -3.21
CA ASP A 14 -8.92 -1.47 -3.48
C ASP A 14 -9.10 -1.54 -4.99
N TYR A 15 -9.63 -2.64 -5.49
CA TYR A 15 -9.80 -2.86 -6.92
C TYR A 15 -11.21 -2.47 -7.34
N GLY A 16 -11.31 -1.60 -8.34
CA GLY A 16 -12.59 -1.22 -8.93
C GLY A 16 -12.51 -1.29 -10.44
N TYR A 17 -13.27 -2.20 -11.06
CA TYR A 17 -13.21 -2.35 -12.51
C TYR A 17 -13.80 -1.11 -13.21
N ALA A 18 -14.97 -0.68 -12.78
CA ALA A 18 -15.67 0.46 -13.41
C ALA A 18 -15.32 1.78 -12.73
N SER A 19 -14.53 1.74 -11.67
CA SER A 19 -14.14 2.92 -10.94
C SER A 19 -12.64 2.90 -10.76
N GLU A 20 -12.15 3.75 -9.87
CA GLU A 20 -10.71 3.84 -9.64
C GLU A 20 -10.21 2.70 -8.78
N SER A 21 -9.05 2.16 -9.16
CA SER A 21 -8.35 1.20 -8.33
C SER A 21 -7.21 1.91 -7.61
N SER A 22 -6.91 1.47 -6.40
CA SER A 22 -5.88 2.11 -5.62
C SER A 22 -5.04 1.08 -4.88
N CYS A 23 -3.81 1.47 -4.59
CA CYS A 23 -2.94 0.72 -3.70
C CYS A 23 -2.22 1.73 -2.83
N ILE A 24 -2.25 1.50 -1.53
CA ILE A 24 -1.64 2.40 -0.56
C ILE A 24 -0.60 1.60 0.22
N TRP A 25 0.61 2.12 0.27
CA TRP A 25 1.70 1.49 1.01
C TRP A 25 1.95 2.26 2.29
N GLY A 26 2.10 1.55 3.39
CA GLY A 26 2.38 2.16 4.67
C GLY A 26 3.40 1.39 5.45
N CYS A 27 3.99 2.04 6.44
CA CYS A 27 4.89 1.40 7.38
C CYS A 27 4.47 1.77 8.79
N VAL A 28 4.85 0.92 9.74
CA VAL A 28 4.48 1.11 11.13
C VAL A 28 5.71 1.50 11.93
N ASP A 29 5.63 2.64 12.59
CA ASP A 29 6.67 3.07 13.52
C ASP A 29 6.55 2.23 14.79
N PRO A 30 7.56 1.40 15.10
CA PRO A 30 7.42 0.50 16.25
C PRO A 30 7.48 1.21 17.59
N SER A 31 7.91 2.47 17.63
CA SER A 31 8.01 3.17 18.90
C SER A 31 6.64 3.54 19.47
N ASP A 32 5.65 3.79 18.61
CA ASP A 32 4.33 4.20 19.07
C ASP A 32 3.19 3.58 18.26
N GLY A 33 3.50 2.73 17.28
CA GLY A 33 2.49 2.08 16.46
C GLY A 33 1.87 2.97 15.40
N THR A 34 2.45 4.12 15.12
CA THR A 34 1.91 5.04 14.12
C THR A 34 2.06 4.44 12.72
N LEU A 35 0.98 4.49 11.94
CA LEU A 35 1.01 4.06 10.56
C LEU A 35 1.33 5.27 9.68
N ILE A 36 2.34 5.12 8.85
CA ILE A 36 2.80 6.20 7.98
C ILE A 36 2.63 5.76 6.53
N ILE A 37 1.86 6.53 5.77
CA ILE A 37 1.65 6.24 4.34
C ILE A 37 2.83 6.83 3.58
N TYR A 38 3.52 6.00 2.80
CA TYR A 38 4.71 6.47 2.09
C TYR A 38 4.59 6.39 0.57
N ARG A 39 3.54 5.75 0.04
CA ARG A 39 3.36 5.64 -1.41
C ARG A 39 1.90 5.37 -1.72
N GLU A 40 1.44 5.92 -2.84
CA GLU A 40 0.06 5.70 -3.31
C GLU A 40 0.06 5.47 -4.81
N LEU A 41 -0.83 4.59 -5.25
CA LEU A 41 -1.11 4.38 -6.66
C LEU A 41 -2.62 4.51 -6.86
N TYR A 42 -3.02 5.31 -7.85
CA TYR A 42 -4.42 5.59 -8.07
C TYR A 42 -4.64 5.64 -9.59
N ARG A 43 -5.48 4.75 -10.10
CA ARG A 43 -5.69 4.63 -11.54
C ARG A 43 -7.11 4.18 -11.83
N LYS A 44 -7.59 4.57 -13.01
CA LYS A 44 -8.91 4.21 -13.50
C LYS A 44 -8.76 3.24 -14.67
N GLY A 45 -9.75 2.36 -14.84
CA GLY A 45 -9.81 1.51 -16.02
C GLY A 45 -8.82 0.38 -16.05
N LEU A 46 -8.31 -0.04 -14.91
CA LEU A 46 -7.36 -1.15 -14.85
C LEU A 46 -8.09 -2.48 -14.65
N THR A 47 -7.59 -3.53 -15.32
CA THR A 47 -7.97 -4.89 -14.95
C THR A 47 -7.19 -5.29 -13.70
N GLY A 48 -7.61 -6.37 -13.06
CA GLY A 48 -6.88 -6.88 -11.90
C GLY A 48 -5.45 -7.22 -12.24
N GLU A 49 -5.23 -7.79 -13.43
CA GLU A 49 -3.88 -8.13 -13.89
C GLU A 49 -3.02 -6.89 -14.08
N MET A 50 -3.59 -5.85 -14.68
CA MET A 50 -2.86 -4.61 -14.90
C MET A 50 -2.48 -3.95 -13.57
N LEU A 51 -3.40 -3.94 -12.62
CA LEU A 51 -3.13 -3.38 -11.31
C LEU A 51 -2.00 -4.15 -10.61
N ALA A 52 -2.07 -5.48 -10.65
CA ALA A 52 -1.04 -6.32 -10.04
C ALA A 52 0.33 -6.07 -10.68
N GLN A 53 0.35 -5.92 -12.00
CA GLN A 53 1.60 -5.66 -12.71
C GLN A 53 2.19 -4.31 -12.31
N MET A 54 1.34 -3.30 -12.19
CA MET A 54 1.82 -1.97 -11.79
C MET A 54 2.37 -1.99 -10.37
N ILE A 55 1.69 -2.69 -9.46
CA ILE A 55 2.16 -2.81 -8.08
C ILE A 55 3.51 -3.50 -8.05
N THR A 56 3.64 -4.61 -8.77
CA THR A 56 4.91 -5.35 -8.85
C THR A 56 6.03 -4.45 -9.37
N ASN A 57 5.75 -3.71 -10.44
CA ASN A 57 6.76 -2.83 -11.04
C ASN A 57 7.20 -1.75 -10.06
N MET A 58 6.26 -1.20 -9.30
CA MET A 58 6.60 -0.16 -8.34
C MET A 58 7.44 -0.68 -7.18
N GLU A 59 7.30 -1.97 -6.86
CA GLU A 59 8.02 -2.57 -5.75
C GLU A 59 9.38 -3.15 -6.15
N LEU A 60 9.66 -3.20 -7.45
CA LEU A 60 10.89 -3.85 -7.94
C LEU A 60 12.16 -3.21 -7.40
N GLU A 61 12.15 -1.90 -7.21
CA GLU A 61 13.33 -1.17 -6.77
C GLU A 61 13.38 -0.96 -5.27
N ASP A 62 12.38 -1.46 -4.56
CA ASP A 62 12.36 -1.31 -3.10
C ASP A 62 13.41 -2.23 -2.49
N PRO A 63 14.19 -1.74 -1.51
CA PRO A 63 15.19 -2.59 -0.86
C PRO A 63 14.60 -3.52 0.19
N PHE A 64 13.29 -3.61 0.28
CA PHE A 64 12.58 -4.36 1.30
C PHE A 64 11.33 -4.98 0.69
N SER A 65 10.75 -5.95 1.41
CA SER A 65 9.51 -6.58 1.00
C SER A 65 8.35 -6.04 1.82
N VAL A 66 7.17 -5.96 1.19
CA VAL A 66 5.95 -5.64 1.90
C VAL A 66 5.48 -6.92 2.58
N GLN A 67 5.30 -6.87 3.89
CA GLN A 67 5.07 -8.07 4.70
C GLN A 67 3.61 -8.46 4.83
N GLY A 68 2.69 -7.54 4.58
CA GLY A 68 1.28 -7.83 4.72
C GLY A 68 0.41 -6.99 3.83
N VAL A 69 -0.81 -7.46 3.61
CA VAL A 69 -1.81 -6.74 2.83
C VAL A 69 -3.00 -6.47 3.75
N LEU A 70 -3.41 -5.21 3.83
CA LEU A 70 -4.55 -4.81 4.64
C LEU A 70 -5.79 -4.66 3.76
N ASP A 71 -6.92 -5.03 4.32
CA ASP A 71 -8.22 -4.70 3.74
C ASP A 71 -8.40 -3.18 3.80
N THR A 72 -8.92 -2.60 2.73
CA THR A 72 -9.14 -1.16 2.69
C THR A 72 -10.10 -0.69 3.79
N ALA A 73 -11.02 -1.55 4.20
CA ALA A 73 -11.89 -1.23 5.32
C ALA A 73 -11.09 -1.03 6.61
N ALA A 74 -10.01 -1.78 6.79
CA ALA A 74 -9.15 -1.62 7.96
C ALA A 74 -8.41 -0.28 7.91
N TRP A 75 -7.96 0.14 6.73
CA TRP A 75 -7.35 1.45 6.57
C TRP A 75 -8.30 2.54 7.01
N ASN A 76 -9.56 2.47 6.57
CA ASN A 76 -10.55 3.49 6.88
C ASN A 76 -10.85 3.53 8.38
N ARG A 77 -10.87 2.38 9.02
CA ARG A 77 -11.19 2.31 10.44
C ARG A 77 -10.07 2.80 11.33
N THR A 78 -8.85 2.79 10.85
CA THR A 78 -7.72 3.29 11.64
C THR A 78 -7.64 4.80 11.65
N GLY A 79 -8.45 5.46 10.86
CA GLY A 79 -8.49 6.91 10.84
C GLY A 79 -7.31 7.54 10.12
N THR A 80 -6.67 6.82 9.26
CA THR A 80 -5.52 7.33 8.51
C THR A 80 -5.92 8.17 7.32
N ARG A 81 -7.18 8.45 7.17
CA ARG A 81 -7.73 9.17 6.04
C ARG A 81 -8.15 10.56 6.42
#